data_efe64681167a056b9f02ae397b4403c0
#
_entry.id   efe64681167a056b9f02ae397b4403c0
#
_cell.length_a   1.000
_cell.length_b   1.000
_cell.length_c   1.000
_cell.angle_alpha   90.00
_cell.angle_beta   90.00
_cell.angle_gamma   90.00
#
_symmetry.space_group_name_H-M   'P 1'
#
loop_
_entity.id
_entity.type
_entity.pdbx_description
1 polymer ?
#
loop_
_entity_poly.entity_id
_entity_poly.type
_entity_poly.pdbx_seq_one_letter_code
_entity_poly.pdbx_strand_id
1 'polypeptide(L)'
;MNSLEMNNIEEIKTLNPYQQEAVLDESPACLVNANVGSGKTTVLIEKVRHLHEKKQVSYEKMAVLTFTNKAADEIAERLSRKEAELTEEELWGFGTFHSVALRILRRFLPEKAEDGTKLEEWNREFTVITPEDEMEMVLAIAKEGSYKIKYQNRLKKRMEEDYAAYRKGRTQGKYKDDLFQIFPLLEKAKRQQNKMSFADLLEEGTQVAKEQEEVLDLKWIIVD
;
A
#
# COMPACT_ATOMS: atom_id res chain seq x y z
N MET A 1 -16.41 -28.40 21.68
CA MET A 1 -16.26 -26.93 21.56
C MET A 1 -15.01 -26.53 22.31
N ASN A 2 -14.05 -25.98 21.63
CA ASN A 2 -12.73 -25.64 22.19
C ASN A 2 -12.84 -24.34 23.01
N SER A 3 -12.00 -24.13 24.02
CA SER A 3 -12.04 -22.91 24.87
C SER A 3 -11.91 -21.59 24.06
N LEU A 4 -11.19 -21.63 22.95
CA LEU A 4 -11.10 -20.50 21.99
C LEU A 4 -12.42 -20.20 21.29
N GLU A 5 -13.22 -21.22 20.97
CA GLU A 5 -14.54 -21.03 20.37
C GLU A 5 -15.53 -20.36 21.32
N MET A 6 -15.45 -20.67 22.61
CA MET A 6 -16.30 -20.05 23.63
C MET A 6 -15.94 -18.59 23.86
N ASN A 7 -14.65 -18.23 23.88
CA ASN A 7 -14.21 -16.84 24.07
C ASN A 7 -14.67 -15.90 22.94
N ASN A 8 -14.62 -16.33 21.68
CA ASN A 8 -15.01 -15.49 20.54
C ASN A 8 -16.53 -15.26 20.51
N ILE A 9 -17.33 -16.27 20.85
CA ILE A 9 -18.81 -16.10 20.95
C ILE A 9 -19.17 -15.10 22.06
N GLU A 10 -18.42 -15.09 23.16
CA GLU A 10 -18.64 -14.12 24.25
C GLU A 10 -18.22 -12.70 23.84
N GLU A 11 -17.14 -12.53 23.08
CA GLU A 11 -16.67 -11.22 22.63
C GLU A 11 -17.58 -10.58 21.58
N ILE A 12 -18.05 -11.35 20.59
CA ILE A 12 -19.05 -10.85 19.63
C ILE A 12 -20.33 -10.43 20.36
N LYS A 13 -20.73 -11.11 21.42
CA LYS A 13 -21.87 -10.73 22.26
C LYS A 13 -21.69 -9.40 23.01
N THR A 14 -20.48 -8.94 23.22
CA THR A 14 -20.20 -7.62 23.83
C THR A 14 -20.38 -6.47 22.83
N LEU A 15 -20.37 -6.76 21.54
CA LEU A 15 -20.62 -5.78 20.48
C LEU A 15 -22.10 -5.39 20.43
N ASN A 16 -22.39 -4.16 20.04
CA ASN A 16 -23.76 -3.76 19.79
C ASN A 16 -24.32 -4.43 18.50
N PRO A 17 -25.65 -4.45 18.28
CA PRO A 17 -26.25 -5.15 17.14
C PRO A 17 -25.69 -4.76 15.78
N TYR A 18 -25.41 -3.46 15.54
CA TYR A 18 -24.83 -2.98 14.27
C TYR A 18 -23.37 -3.42 14.09
N GLN A 19 -22.60 -3.44 15.16
CA GLN A 19 -21.23 -3.95 15.13
C GLN A 19 -21.22 -5.46 14.86
N GLN A 20 -22.15 -6.22 15.46
CA GLN A 20 -22.32 -7.66 15.20
C GLN A 20 -22.68 -7.91 13.74
N GLU A 21 -23.61 -7.14 13.17
CA GLU A 21 -24.01 -7.22 11.78
C GLU A 21 -22.78 -7.02 10.86
N ALA A 22 -21.97 -5.98 11.10
CA ALA A 22 -20.77 -5.72 10.31
C ALA A 22 -19.71 -6.84 10.42
N VAL A 23 -19.53 -7.45 11.60
CA VAL A 23 -18.62 -8.58 11.79
C VAL A 23 -19.11 -9.83 11.05
N LEU A 24 -20.41 -10.08 11.05
CA LEU A 24 -21.00 -11.28 10.46
C LEU A 24 -21.35 -11.15 8.97
N ASP A 25 -21.28 -9.95 8.40
CA ASP A 25 -21.59 -9.70 6.99
C ASP A 25 -20.62 -10.47 6.08
N GLU A 26 -21.17 -11.28 5.18
CA GLU A 26 -20.44 -12.09 4.18
C GLU A 26 -20.69 -11.60 2.75
N SER A 27 -21.25 -10.42 2.58
CA SER A 27 -21.46 -9.81 1.26
C SER A 27 -20.13 -9.64 0.52
N PRO A 28 -20.12 -9.72 -0.81
CA PRO A 28 -18.90 -9.49 -1.63
C PRO A 28 -18.28 -8.12 -1.43
N ALA A 29 -19.07 -7.12 -0.99
CA ALA A 29 -18.61 -5.80 -0.61
C ALA A 29 -19.51 -5.23 0.48
N CYS A 30 -18.91 -4.75 1.57
CA CYS A 30 -19.59 -4.13 2.69
C CYS A 30 -18.92 -2.79 3.04
N LEU A 31 -19.71 -1.73 3.16
CA LEU A 31 -19.26 -0.43 3.63
C LEU A 31 -19.81 -0.15 5.03
N VAL A 32 -18.94 -0.10 6.03
CA VAL A 32 -19.29 0.23 7.41
C VAL A 32 -19.12 1.73 7.63
N ASN A 33 -20.24 2.45 7.72
CA ASN A 33 -20.21 3.87 8.02
C ASN A 33 -20.40 4.09 9.54
N ALA A 34 -19.40 4.67 10.18
CA ALA A 34 -19.35 4.81 11.62
C ALA A 34 -18.62 6.09 12.08
N ASN A 35 -19.11 6.71 13.13
CA ASN A 35 -18.54 7.93 13.69
C ASN A 35 -17.20 7.69 14.39
N VAL A 36 -16.47 8.77 14.67
CA VAL A 36 -15.25 8.71 15.48
C VAL A 36 -15.60 8.17 16.89
N GLY A 37 -14.79 7.24 17.38
CA GLY A 37 -15.00 6.62 18.71
C GLY A 37 -16.08 5.53 18.76
N SER A 38 -16.69 5.16 17.64
CA SER A 38 -17.72 4.11 17.58
C SER A 38 -17.18 2.67 17.66
N GLY A 39 -15.86 2.48 17.79
CA GLY A 39 -15.23 1.17 17.86
C GLY A 39 -14.94 0.52 16.51
N LYS A 40 -14.71 1.29 15.44
CA LYS A 40 -14.34 0.77 14.10
C LYS A 40 -13.21 -0.25 14.14
N THR A 41 -12.10 0.09 14.80
CA THR A 41 -10.96 -0.82 14.93
C THR A 41 -11.32 -2.11 15.67
N THR A 42 -12.22 -2.05 16.66
CA THR A 42 -12.73 -3.24 17.35
C THR A 42 -13.52 -4.12 16.39
N VAL A 43 -14.44 -3.55 15.62
CA VAL A 43 -15.21 -4.28 14.59
C VAL A 43 -14.30 -4.92 13.57
N LEU A 44 -13.28 -4.21 13.10
CA LEU A 44 -12.30 -4.72 12.15
C LEU A 44 -11.55 -5.93 12.71
N ILE A 45 -11.03 -5.83 13.93
CA ILE A 45 -10.31 -6.93 14.59
C ILE A 45 -11.22 -8.15 14.79
N GLU A 46 -12.44 -7.94 15.28
CA GLU A 46 -13.40 -9.04 15.47
C GLU A 46 -13.83 -9.65 14.13
N LYS A 47 -13.90 -8.86 13.04
CA LYS A 47 -14.12 -9.38 11.68
C LYS A 47 -12.99 -10.30 11.23
N VAL A 48 -11.76 -9.86 11.37
CA VAL A 48 -10.56 -10.65 11.02
C VAL A 48 -10.55 -11.97 11.80
N ARG A 49 -10.83 -11.92 13.11
CA ARG A 49 -10.88 -13.11 13.97
C ARG A 49 -12.02 -14.04 13.59
N HIS A 50 -13.20 -13.50 13.32
CA HIS A 50 -14.34 -14.28 12.85
C HIS A 50 -14.02 -15.04 11.56
N LEU A 51 -13.37 -14.36 10.60
CA LEU A 51 -12.93 -14.98 9.36
C LEU A 51 -11.91 -16.10 9.60
N HIS A 52 -10.95 -15.88 10.49
CA HIS A 52 -9.95 -16.88 10.82
C HIS A 52 -10.56 -18.09 11.58
N GLU A 53 -11.21 -17.85 12.70
CA GLU A 53 -11.67 -18.90 13.61
C GLU A 53 -12.92 -19.63 13.12
N LYS A 54 -13.88 -18.94 12.48
CA LYS A 54 -15.16 -19.51 12.05
C LYS A 54 -15.20 -19.89 10.59
N LYS A 55 -14.53 -19.11 9.74
CA LYS A 55 -14.52 -19.34 8.30
C LYS A 55 -13.26 -20.08 7.84
N GLN A 56 -12.34 -20.37 8.76
CA GLN A 56 -11.09 -21.09 8.48
C GLN A 56 -10.23 -20.40 7.40
N VAL A 57 -10.32 -19.06 7.30
CA VAL A 57 -9.47 -18.28 6.40
C VAL A 57 -8.15 -18.01 7.11
N SER A 58 -7.04 -18.45 6.54
CA SER A 58 -5.71 -18.15 7.11
C SER A 58 -5.39 -16.65 6.98
N TYR A 59 -4.61 -16.12 7.91
CA TYR A 59 -4.21 -14.69 7.90
C TYR A 59 -3.49 -14.31 6.61
N GLU A 60 -2.68 -15.19 6.05
CA GLU A 60 -1.99 -15.00 4.76
C GLU A 60 -2.93 -14.71 3.58
N LYS A 61 -4.20 -15.11 3.70
CA LYS A 61 -5.25 -14.88 2.68
C LYS A 61 -6.11 -13.66 2.96
N MET A 62 -5.68 -12.82 3.90
CA MET A 62 -6.33 -11.56 4.24
C MET A 62 -5.36 -10.39 4.01
N ALA A 63 -5.87 -9.30 3.42
CA ALA A 63 -5.19 -8.02 3.43
C ALA A 63 -5.96 -7.05 4.33
N VAL A 64 -5.30 -6.50 5.35
CA VAL A 64 -5.86 -5.50 6.26
C VAL A 64 -5.07 -4.21 6.10
N LEU A 65 -5.67 -3.25 5.41
CA LEU A 65 -5.01 -2.04 4.95
C LEU A 65 -5.45 -0.83 5.78
N THR A 66 -4.49 -0.06 6.26
CA THR A 66 -4.72 1.16 7.02
C THR A 66 -3.98 2.35 6.43
N PHE A 67 -4.32 3.57 6.86
CA PHE A 67 -3.64 4.78 6.43
C PHE A 67 -2.41 5.13 7.28
N THR A 68 -2.29 4.59 8.50
CA THR A 68 -1.20 4.95 9.42
C THR A 68 -0.52 3.71 10.00
N ASN A 69 0.79 3.79 10.20
CA ASN A 69 1.55 2.72 10.87
C ASN A 69 1.00 2.46 12.28
N LYS A 70 0.62 3.50 13.02
CA LYS A 70 0.05 3.36 14.36
C LYS A 70 -1.21 2.48 14.37
N ALA A 71 -2.11 2.64 13.38
CA ALA A 71 -3.29 1.79 13.27
C ALA A 71 -2.94 0.36 12.89
N ALA A 72 -1.98 0.17 11.98
CA ALA A 72 -1.47 -1.15 11.62
C ALA A 72 -0.85 -1.88 12.81
N ASP A 73 0.01 -1.20 13.58
CA ASP A 73 0.66 -1.74 14.76
C ASP A 73 -0.38 -2.12 15.85
N GLU A 74 -1.39 -1.26 16.06
CA GLU A 74 -2.49 -1.54 17.01
C GLU A 74 -3.27 -2.80 16.63
N ILE A 75 -3.57 -2.99 15.34
CA ILE A 75 -4.27 -4.18 14.85
C ILE A 75 -3.42 -5.43 15.07
N ALA A 76 -2.14 -5.41 14.65
CA ALA A 76 -1.22 -6.51 14.82
C ALA A 76 -1.03 -6.89 16.30
N GLU A 77 -0.84 -5.90 17.18
CA GLU A 77 -0.70 -6.10 18.62
C GLU A 77 -1.95 -6.75 19.24
N ARG A 78 -3.15 -6.26 18.87
CA ARG A 78 -4.39 -6.81 19.40
C ARG A 78 -4.69 -8.24 18.93
N LEU A 79 -4.31 -8.57 17.69
CA LEU A 79 -4.40 -9.95 17.21
C LEU A 79 -3.41 -10.85 17.96
N SER A 80 -2.14 -10.46 18.08
CA SER A 80 -1.10 -11.25 18.75
C SER A 80 -1.31 -11.43 20.26
N ARG A 81 -2.07 -10.56 20.93
CA ARG A 81 -2.36 -10.73 22.37
C ARG A 81 -3.17 -11.99 22.69
N LYS A 82 -3.95 -12.47 21.74
CA LYS A 82 -4.85 -13.61 21.95
C LYS A 82 -4.39 -14.88 21.24
N GLU A 83 -3.60 -14.71 20.20
CA GLU A 83 -3.00 -15.79 19.44
C GLU A 83 -1.48 -15.75 19.65
N ALA A 84 -1.00 -16.63 20.51
CA ALA A 84 0.44 -16.78 20.72
C ALA A 84 1.10 -17.25 19.43
N GLU A 85 2.11 -16.50 18.95
CA GLU A 85 3.01 -16.85 17.84
C GLU A 85 2.55 -16.49 16.41
N LEU A 86 1.77 -15.40 16.19
CA LEU A 86 1.60 -14.89 14.82
C LEU A 86 2.93 -14.33 14.29
N THR A 87 3.35 -14.85 13.15
CA THR A 87 4.59 -14.42 12.47
C THR A 87 4.34 -13.23 11.54
N GLU A 88 5.40 -12.49 11.24
CA GLU A 88 5.32 -11.42 10.23
C GLU A 88 4.96 -11.97 8.83
N GLU A 89 5.31 -13.23 8.54
CA GLU A 89 4.96 -13.88 7.28
C GLU A 89 3.46 -14.14 7.18
N GLU A 90 2.81 -14.58 8.26
CA GLU A 90 1.36 -14.76 8.29
C GLU A 90 0.61 -13.42 8.15
N LEU A 91 1.16 -12.35 8.71
CA LEU A 91 0.59 -11.01 8.65
C LEU A 91 1.13 -10.15 7.49
N TRP A 92 1.66 -10.76 6.42
CA TRP A 92 2.27 -10.01 5.31
C TRP A 92 1.32 -8.98 4.67
N GLY A 93 0.03 -9.27 4.63
CA GLY A 93 -1.03 -8.41 4.09
C GLY A 93 -1.53 -7.34 5.08
N PHE A 94 -1.02 -7.31 6.33
CA PHE A 94 -1.46 -6.36 7.36
C PHE A 94 -0.51 -5.17 7.43
N GLY A 95 -1.04 -3.97 7.21
CA GLY A 95 -0.20 -2.78 7.25
C GLY A 95 -0.79 -1.58 6.55
N THR A 96 0.05 -0.57 6.32
CA THR A 96 -0.34 0.55 5.45
C THR A 96 -0.33 0.13 3.98
N PHE A 97 -1.08 0.83 3.14
CA PHE A 97 -1.04 0.60 1.69
C PHE A 97 0.39 0.54 1.14
N HIS A 98 1.24 1.46 1.57
CA HIS A 98 2.64 1.52 1.13
C HIS A 98 3.47 0.34 1.65
N SER A 99 3.28 -0.07 2.91
CA SER A 99 4.04 -1.18 3.47
C SER A 99 3.66 -2.53 2.84
N VAL A 100 2.39 -2.73 2.53
CA VAL A 100 1.93 -3.94 1.84
C VAL A 100 2.39 -3.94 0.38
N ALA A 101 2.28 -2.81 -0.33
CA ALA A 101 2.81 -2.68 -1.69
C ALA A 101 4.33 -2.95 -1.74
N LEU A 102 5.09 -2.42 -0.77
CA LEU A 102 6.53 -2.69 -0.64
C LEU A 102 6.82 -4.20 -0.49
N ARG A 103 6.07 -4.91 0.36
CA ARG A 103 6.26 -6.37 0.54
C ARG A 103 5.93 -7.15 -0.73
N ILE A 104 4.86 -6.78 -1.45
CA ILE A 104 4.50 -7.38 -2.75
C ILE A 104 5.64 -7.19 -3.75
N LEU A 105 6.14 -5.95 -3.90
CA LEU A 105 7.21 -5.66 -4.84
C LEU A 105 8.51 -6.40 -4.48
N ARG A 106 8.89 -6.44 -3.19
CA ARG A 106 10.07 -7.21 -2.73
C ARG A 106 9.95 -8.71 -2.98
N ARG A 107 8.74 -9.24 -2.97
CA ARG A 107 8.48 -10.67 -3.20
C ARG A 107 8.49 -11.04 -4.67
N PHE A 108 7.90 -10.22 -5.53
CA PHE A 108 7.59 -10.61 -6.91
C PHE A 108 8.44 -9.93 -7.99
N LEU A 109 9.08 -8.79 -7.70
CA LEU A 109 10.00 -8.21 -8.67
C LEU A 109 11.22 -9.12 -8.88
N PRO A 110 11.83 -9.09 -10.09
CA PRO A 110 13.02 -9.87 -10.38
C PRO A 110 14.20 -9.49 -9.47
N GLU A 111 15.13 -10.40 -9.31
CA GLU A 111 16.42 -10.12 -8.72
C GLU A 111 17.25 -9.24 -9.65
N LYS A 112 18.25 -8.57 -9.09
CA LYS A 112 19.21 -7.82 -9.89
C LYS A 112 19.96 -8.78 -10.82
N ALA A 113 20.05 -8.42 -12.10
CA ALA A 113 20.83 -9.21 -13.04
C ALA A 113 22.32 -9.24 -12.64
N GLU A 114 22.92 -10.44 -12.53
CA GLU A 114 24.31 -10.63 -12.15
C GLU A 114 25.30 -10.07 -13.19
N ASP A 115 24.88 -9.99 -14.44
CA ASP A 115 25.71 -9.55 -15.58
C ASP A 115 25.84 -8.02 -15.70
N GLY A 116 25.24 -7.25 -14.79
CA GLY A 116 25.28 -5.79 -14.80
C GLY A 116 24.46 -5.15 -15.93
N THR A 117 23.64 -5.91 -16.66
CA THR A 117 22.67 -5.34 -17.60
C THR A 117 21.79 -4.34 -16.85
N LYS A 118 21.73 -3.11 -17.36
CA LYS A 118 20.81 -2.11 -16.85
C LYS A 118 19.40 -2.58 -17.19
N LEU A 119 18.68 -3.06 -16.19
CA LEU A 119 17.27 -3.37 -16.35
C LEU A 119 16.54 -2.07 -16.74
N GLU A 120 15.73 -2.12 -17.78
CA GLU A 120 14.78 -1.03 -18.09
C GLU A 120 13.62 -1.01 -17.09
N GLU A 121 13.53 -2.05 -16.25
CA GLU A 121 12.50 -2.29 -15.24
C GLU A 121 13.10 -2.32 -13.84
N TRP A 122 12.30 -2.09 -12.82
CA TRP A 122 12.73 -2.19 -11.44
C TRP A 122 13.01 -3.65 -11.04
N ASN A 123 13.92 -3.81 -10.10
CA ASN A 123 14.21 -5.08 -9.45
C ASN A 123 13.95 -4.97 -7.93
N ARG A 124 13.91 -6.10 -7.23
CA ARG A 124 13.56 -6.16 -5.80
C ARG A 124 14.51 -5.39 -4.86
N GLU A 125 15.69 -5.01 -5.31
CA GLU A 125 16.66 -4.21 -4.52
C GLU A 125 16.44 -2.69 -4.64
N PHE A 126 15.29 -2.26 -5.14
CA PHE A 126 15.00 -0.84 -5.31
C PHE A 126 15.08 -0.05 -4.00
N THR A 127 15.43 1.23 -4.12
CA THR A 127 15.44 2.19 -3.02
C THR A 127 14.21 3.07 -3.09
N VAL A 128 13.52 3.24 -1.96
CA VAL A 128 12.41 4.19 -1.85
C VAL A 128 12.98 5.59 -1.65
N ILE A 129 12.53 6.53 -2.48
CA ILE A 129 12.98 7.93 -2.45
C ILE A 129 11.89 8.86 -1.93
N THR A 130 12.33 9.95 -1.31
CA THR A 130 11.47 11.01 -0.81
C THR A 130 11.02 11.96 -1.94
N PRO A 131 9.96 12.78 -1.75
CA PRO A 131 9.60 13.82 -2.69
C PRO A 131 10.73 14.83 -2.93
N GLU A 132 11.59 15.05 -1.94
CA GLU A 132 12.78 15.91 -2.02
C GLU A 132 13.83 15.29 -2.96
N ASP A 133 14.11 14.01 -2.84
CA ASP A 133 15.03 13.29 -3.75
C ASP A 133 14.52 13.33 -5.19
N GLU A 134 13.21 13.12 -5.38
CA GLU A 134 12.58 13.16 -6.70
C GLU A 134 12.67 14.56 -7.33
N MET A 135 12.50 15.61 -6.53
CA MET A 135 12.68 16.99 -6.94
C MET A 135 14.15 17.28 -7.32
N GLU A 136 15.12 16.76 -6.58
CA GLU A 136 16.53 16.90 -6.92
C GLU A 136 16.86 16.21 -8.26
N MET A 137 16.28 15.05 -8.54
CA MET A 137 16.41 14.37 -9.83
C MET A 137 15.85 15.26 -10.97
N VAL A 138 14.69 15.88 -10.78
CA VAL A 138 14.11 16.81 -11.76
C VAL A 138 15.05 18.00 -12.05
N LEU A 139 15.63 18.59 -11.00
CA LEU A 139 16.56 19.71 -11.16
C LEU A 139 17.86 19.30 -11.85
N ALA A 140 18.37 18.11 -11.55
CA ALA A 140 19.55 17.56 -12.22
C ALA A 140 19.30 17.34 -13.73
N ILE A 141 18.18 16.72 -14.09
CA ILE A 141 17.76 16.51 -15.48
C ILE A 141 17.58 17.88 -16.19
N ALA A 142 16.96 18.84 -15.52
CA ALA A 142 16.75 20.16 -16.07
C ALA A 142 18.09 20.87 -16.38
N LYS A 143 19.05 20.78 -15.48
CA LYS A 143 20.39 21.35 -15.65
C LYS A 143 21.15 20.69 -16.79
N GLU A 144 21.16 19.36 -16.83
CA GLU A 144 21.89 18.59 -17.85
C GLU A 144 21.32 18.82 -19.25
N GLY A 145 19.99 18.79 -19.41
CA GLY A 145 19.30 19.02 -20.68
C GLY A 145 19.05 20.49 -21.03
N SER A 146 19.50 21.43 -20.20
CA SER A 146 19.22 22.88 -20.36
C SER A 146 17.72 23.23 -20.41
N TYR A 147 16.87 22.45 -19.77
CA TYR A 147 15.44 22.69 -19.66
C TYR A 147 15.12 23.87 -18.74
N LYS A 148 14.13 24.66 -19.12
CA LYS A 148 13.71 25.86 -18.35
C LYS A 148 12.49 25.56 -17.50
N ILE A 149 12.67 25.53 -16.18
CA ILE A 149 11.58 25.41 -15.21
C ILE A 149 11.29 26.78 -14.62
N LYS A 150 10.05 27.25 -14.77
CA LYS A 150 9.56 28.49 -14.12
C LYS A 150 9.13 28.18 -12.67
N TYR A 151 9.20 29.20 -11.82
CA TYR A 151 8.75 29.11 -10.42
C TYR A 151 9.34 27.92 -9.64
N GLN A 152 10.65 27.77 -9.68
CA GLN A 152 11.37 26.69 -8.97
C GLN A 152 11.10 26.69 -7.45
N ASN A 153 10.85 27.85 -6.85
CA ASN A 153 10.44 27.98 -5.45
C ASN A 153 9.09 27.31 -5.12
N ARG A 154 8.33 26.91 -6.14
CA ARG A 154 7.06 26.16 -6.03
C ARG A 154 7.16 24.75 -6.63
N LEU A 155 8.37 24.28 -6.90
CA LEU A 155 8.57 23.03 -7.63
C LEU A 155 7.92 21.84 -6.91
N LYS A 156 8.04 21.75 -5.56
CA LYS A 156 7.38 20.71 -4.76
C LYS A 156 5.88 20.61 -5.06
N LYS A 157 5.17 21.72 -4.94
CA LYS A 157 3.73 21.76 -5.24
C LYS A 157 3.42 21.43 -6.70
N ARG A 158 4.28 21.86 -7.63
CA ARG A 158 4.13 21.55 -9.05
C ARG A 158 4.38 20.08 -9.35
N MET A 159 5.32 19.44 -8.66
CA MET A 159 5.53 18.00 -8.73
C MET A 159 4.27 17.26 -8.27
N GLU A 160 3.66 17.66 -7.16
CA GLU A 160 2.43 17.06 -6.67
C GLU A 160 1.27 17.19 -7.68
N GLU A 161 1.07 18.35 -8.27
CA GLU A 161 -0.07 18.64 -9.15
C GLU A 161 0.19 18.22 -10.62
N ASP A 162 1.30 18.70 -11.20
CA ASP A 162 1.62 18.54 -12.63
C ASP A 162 2.10 17.11 -12.94
N TYR A 163 2.90 16.49 -12.04
CA TYR A 163 3.38 15.14 -12.26
C TYR A 163 2.25 14.11 -12.12
N ALA A 164 1.38 14.27 -11.11
CA ALA A 164 0.18 13.45 -10.99
C ALA A 164 -0.75 13.59 -12.22
N ALA A 165 -0.82 14.80 -12.80
CA ALA A 165 -1.59 15.04 -14.02
C ALA A 165 -0.93 14.40 -15.26
N TYR A 166 0.40 14.45 -15.36
CA TYR A 166 1.17 13.76 -16.40
C TYR A 166 0.93 12.26 -16.38
N ARG A 167 1.03 11.61 -15.21
CA ARG A 167 0.77 10.17 -15.03
C ARG A 167 -0.66 9.75 -15.40
N LYS A 168 -1.61 10.70 -15.36
CA LYS A 168 -2.99 10.51 -15.86
C LYS A 168 -3.17 10.84 -17.35
N GLY A 169 -2.06 10.98 -18.09
CA GLY A 169 -2.07 11.18 -19.53
C GLY A 169 -2.16 12.63 -20.00
N ARG A 170 -2.04 13.63 -19.09
CA ARG A 170 -1.96 15.03 -19.52
C ARG A 170 -0.61 15.28 -20.20
N THR A 171 -0.63 16.03 -21.30
CA THR A 171 0.57 16.31 -22.10
C THR A 171 1.16 17.71 -21.88
N GLN A 172 0.46 18.57 -21.15
CA GLN A 172 0.90 19.95 -20.89
C GLN A 172 0.53 20.41 -19.48
N GLY A 173 1.43 21.17 -18.85
CA GLY A 173 1.22 21.79 -17.57
C GLY A 173 0.48 23.12 -17.64
N LYS A 174 0.16 23.66 -16.46
CA LYS A 174 -0.43 25.01 -16.31
C LYS A 174 0.51 26.10 -16.78
N TYR A 175 1.81 25.92 -16.69
CA TYR A 175 2.82 26.90 -17.04
C TYR A 175 3.49 26.51 -18.37
N LYS A 176 3.77 27.50 -19.22
CA LYS A 176 4.52 27.27 -20.45
C LYS A 176 6.02 27.19 -20.11
N ASP A 177 6.47 26.03 -19.74
CA ASP A 177 7.88 25.68 -19.47
C ASP A 177 8.13 24.20 -19.80
N ASP A 178 9.35 23.72 -19.58
CA ASP A 178 9.77 22.39 -20.02
C ASP A 178 9.51 21.26 -19.00
N LEU A 179 8.82 21.53 -17.89
CA LEU A 179 8.64 20.54 -16.81
C LEU A 179 7.99 19.24 -17.33
N PHE A 180 7.00 19.34 -18.20
CA PHE A 180 6.36 18.16 -18.78
C PHE A 180 7.26 17.35 -19.73
N GLN A 181 8.27 17.94 -20.29
CA GLN A 181 9.29 17.23 -21.08
C GLN A 181 10.28 16.48 -20.19
N ILE A 182 10.43 16.92 -18.93
CA ILE A 182 11.32 16.30 -17.95
C ILE A 182 10.69 15.02 -17.34
N PHE A 183 9.37 14.95 -17.19
CA PHE A 183 8.71 13.82 -16.55
C PHE A 183 9.03 12.45 -17.18
N PRO A 184 9.00 12.25 -18.52
CA PRO A 184 9.43 11.01 -19.12
C PRO A 184 10.89 10.67 -18.82
N LEU A 185 11.75 11.67 -18.74
CA LEU A 185 13.16 11.48 -18.40
C LEU A 185 13.34 11.11 -16.92
N LEU A 186 12.53 11.69 -16.04
CA LEU A 186 12.48 11.34 -14.63
C LEU A 186 12.06 9.86 -14.43
N GLU A 187 10.98 9.41 -15.10
CA GLU A 187 10.55 8.02 -15.08
C GLU A 187 11.68 7.07 -15.50
N LYS A 188 12.34 7.40 -16.61
CA LYS A 188 13.49 6.63 -17.09
C LYS A 188 14.65 6.63 -16.09
N ALA A 189 15.00 7.78 -15.52
CA ALA A 189 16.09 7.92 -14.56
C ALA A 189 15.81 7.14 -13.27
N LYS A 190 14.55 7.14 -12.79
CA LYS A 190 14.15 6.35 -11.61
C LYS A 190 14.34 4.85 -11.87
N ARG A 191 13.91 4.33 -13.01
CA ARG A 191 14.10 2.91 -13.37
C ARG A 191 15.58 2.55 -13.50
N GLN A 192 16.35 3.35 -14.22
CA GLN A 192 17.79 3.13 -14.40
C GLN A 192 18.59 3.15 -13.07
N GLN A 193 18.14 3.93 -12.10
CA GLN A 193 18.74 4.01 -10.77
C GLN A 193 18.10 3.07 -9.75
N ASN A 194 17.10 2.31 -10.16
CA ASN A 194 16.29 1.44 -9.30
C ASN A 194 15.73 2.17 -8.08
N LYS A 195 15.13 3.35 -8.31
CA LYS A 195 14.56 4.24 -7.30
C LYS A 195 13.05 4.37 -7.50
N MET A 196 12.27 4.11 -6.48
CA MET A 196 10.81 4.26 -6.48
C MET A 196 10.37 5.37 -5.55
N SER A 197 9.50 6.25 -6.00
CA SER A 197 8.76 7.15 -5.12
C SER A 197 7.61 6.44 -4.43
N PHE A 198 6.98 7.07 -3.44
CA PHE A 198 5.79 6.52 -2.79
C PHE A 198 4.62 6.28 -3.78
N ALA A 199 4.50 7.14 -4.79
CA ALA A 199 3.50 6.97 -5.83
C ALA A 199 3.80 5.74 -6.72
N ASP A 200 5.07 5.52 -7.06
CA ASP A 200 5.50 4.34 -7.81
C ASP A 200 5.22 3.06 -7.03
N LEU A 201 5.49 3.04 -5.71
CA LEU A 201 5.19 1.88 -4.87
C LEU A 201 3.73 1.45 -4.97
N LEU A 202 2.80 2.39 -4.90
CA LEU A 202 1.38 2.07 -4.95
C LEU A 202 0.94 1.61 -6.35
N GLU A 203 1.43 2.27 -7.40
CA GLU A 203 1.06 1.95 -8.76
C GLU A 203 1.63 0.60 -9.20
N GLU A 204 2.94 0.40 -9.05
CA GLU A 204 3.61 -0.85 -9.41
C GLU A 204 3.17 -1.99 -8.48
N GLY A 205 3.02 -1.73 -7.17
CA GLY A 205 2.51 -2.72 -6.21
C GLY A 205 1.10 -3.18 -6.56
N THR A 206 0.24 -2.28 -7.03
CA THR A 206 -1.11 -2.62 -7.51
C THR A 206 -1.05 -3.42 -8.80
N GLN A 207 -0.16 -3.06 -9.71
CA GLN A 207 0.00 -3.80 -10.98
C GLN A 207 0.51 -5.22 -10.72
N VAL A 208 1.58 -5.36 -9.93
CA VAL A 208 2.13 -6.67 -9.57
C VAL A 208 1.12 -7.51 -8.79
N ALA A 209 0.34 -6.90 -7.89
CA ALA A 209 -0.70 -7.62 -7.16
C ALA A 209 -1.78 -8.21 -8.10
N LYS A 210 -2.16 -7.49 -9.15
CA LYS A 210 -3.09 -7.99 -10.17
C LYS A 210 -2.50 -9.13 -10.99
N GLU A 211 -1.24 -8.99 -11.41
CA GLU A 211 -0.53 -10.02 -12.19
C GLU A 211 -0.29 -11.30 -11.38
N GLN A 212 -0.18 -11.17 -10.06
CA GLN A 212 0.07 -12.27 -9.12
C GLN A 212 -1.18 -12.67 -8.31
N GLU A 213 -2.38 -12.34 -8.78
CA GLU A 213 -3.64 -12.59 -8.08
C GLU A 213 -3.81 -14.06 -7.65
N GLU A 214 -3.49 -14.99 -8.56
CA GLU A 214 -3.59 -16.43 -8.29
C GLU A 214 -2.61 -16.90 -7.20
N VAL A 215 -1.40 -16.31 -7.15
CA VAL A 215 -0.36 -16.67 -6.16
C VAL A 215 -0.65 -16.04 -4.80
N LEU A 216 -1.14 -14.82 -4.79
CA LEU A 216 -1.54 -14.11 -3.57
C LEU A 216 -2.78 -14.76 -2.93
N ASP A 217 -3.69 -15.28 -3.75
CA ASP A 217 -4.93 -15.99 -3.35
C ASP A 217 -5.68 -15.30 -2.19
N LEU A 218 -5.73 -13.95 -2.23
CA LEU A 218 -6.44 -13.17 -1.22
C LEU A 218 -7.94 -13.47 -1.26
N LYS A 219 -8.51 -13.81 -0.12
CA LYS A 219 -9.96 -14.05 0.05
C LYS A 219 -10.69 -12.83 0.58
N TRP A 220 -9.99 -12.01 1.38
CA TRP A 220 -10.56 -10.83 2.01
C TRP A 220 -9.61 -9.65 1.95
N ILE A 221 -10.16 -8.48 1.62
CA ILE A 221 -9.47 -7.19 1.72
C ILE A 221 -10.32 -6.31 2.63
N ILE A 222 -9.73 -5.88 3.74
CA ILE A 222 -10.36 -5.05 4.76
C ILE A 222 -9.60 -3.73 4.81
N VAL A 223 -10.31 -2.62 4.75
CA VAL A 223 -9.71 -1.27 4.75
C VAL A 223 -10.28 -0.47 5.92
N ASP A 224 -9.39 0.10 6.76
CA ASP A 224 -9.73 1.02 7.87
C ASP A 224 -9.64 2.48 7.43
#